data_cf8717443b67e0fd7a21de13bb26b87a
#
_entry.id   cf8717443b67e0fd7a21de13bb26b87a
#
_cell.length_a   1.000
_cell.length_b   1.000
_cell.length_c   1.000
_cell.angle_alpha   90.00
_cell.angle_beta   90.00
_cell.angle_gamma   90.00
#
_symmetry.space_group_name_H-M   'P 1'
#
loop_
_entity.id
_entity.type
_entity.pdbx_description
1 polymer ?
#
loop_
_entity_poly.entity_id
_entity_poly.type
_entity_poly.pdbx_seq_one_letter_code
_entity_poly.pdbx_strand_id
1 'polypeptide(L)'
;MNSIKIQGRLTKDPEQKVGSSGAEYVKFTVAVDRKRSKDKAVDYFDCTAFQQTGAFVAKYFAKGDGIIVSGRMESDKFTDKEGIKRTTWGITVEEVEFPLGKGRSEQSNTVPSEATPAAANDGDLPF
;
A
#
# COMPACT_ATOMS: atom_id res chain seq x y z
N MET A 1 4.09 6.93 20.59
CA MET A 1 4.25 6.00 19.45
C MET A 1 3.14 6.19 18.44
N ASN A 2 3.48 6.25 17.18
CA ASN A 2 2.48 6.42 16.12
C ASN A 2 2.83 5.42 15.03
N SER A 3 2.07 4.36 14.93
CA SER A 3 2.38 3.28 14.01
C SER A 3 1.10 2.66 13.49
N ILE A 4 1.07 2.40 12.20
CA ILE A 4 -0.07 1.74 11.58
C ILE A 4 0.42 0.74 10.55
N LYS A 5 -0.25 -0.40 10.48
CA LYS A 5 0.02 -1.41 9.46
C LYS A 5 -1.29 -1.81 8.83
N ILE A 6 -1.31 -1.84 7.51
CA ILE A 6 -2.50 -2.26 6.80
C ILE A 6 -2.09 -3.20 5.67
N GLN A 7 -3.01 -4.05 5.30
CA GLN A 7 -2.85 -4.93 4.15
C GLN A 7 -4.11 -4.85 3.33
N GLY A 8 -3.96 -4.57 2.06
CA GLY A 8 -5.10 -4.45 1.16
C GLY A 8 -4.62 -4.45 -0.27
N ARG A 9 -5.34 -3.75 -1.12
CA ARG A 9 -5.00 -3.68 -2.54
C ARG A 9 -5.09 -2.25 -3.02
N LEU A 10 -4.27 -1.93 -4.01
CA LEU A 10 -4.29 -0.60 -4.58
C LEU A 10 -5.58 -0.41 -5.39
N THR A 11 -6.19 0.74 -5.24
CA THR A 11 -7.42 1.05 -5.96
C THR A 11 -7.14 1.60 -7.35
N LYS A 12 -5.94 2.12 -7.56
CA LYS A 12 -5.50 2.63 -8.85
C LYS A 12 -3.98 2.60 -8.88
N ASP A 13 -3.42 2.88 -10.04
CA ASP A 13 -1.97 2.89 -10.17
C ASP A 13 -1.35 3.99 -9.30
N PRO A 14 -0.17 3.75 -8.72
CA PRO A 14 0.49 4.78 -7.94
C PRO A 14 0.82 6.01 -8.79
N GLU A 15 0.67 7.18 -8.22
CA GLU A 15 0.94 8.44 -8.92
C GLU A 15 2.22 9.05 -8.41
N GLN A 16 3.15 9.31 -9.31
CA GLN A 16 4.40 9.98 -8.96
C GLN A 16 4.18 11.48 -9.00
N LYS A 17 4.65 12.15 -7.97
CA LYS A 17 4.51 13.60 -7.86
C LYS A 17 5.82 14.21 -7.37
N VAL A 18 5.98 15.50 -7.61
CA VAL A 18 7.15 16.23 -7.14
C VAL A 18 6.64 17.39 -6.29
N GLY A 19 7.17 17.49 -5.08
CA GLY A 19 6.79 18.56 -4.18
C GLY A 19 7.44 19.87 -4.55
N SER A 20 7.02 20.95 -3.91
CA SER A 20 7.53 22.27 -4.20
C SER A 20 9.03 22.40 -3.92
N SER A 21 9.54 21.58 -3.04
CA SER A 21 10.98 21.60 -2.74
C SER A 21 11.77 20.70 -3.67
N GLY A 22 11.13 20.08 -4.65
CA GLY A 22 11.80 19.16 -5.55
C GLY A 22 11.84 17.72 -5.08
N ALA A 23 11.33 17.44 -3.90
CA ALA A 23 11.32 16.08 -3.37
C ALA A 23 10.27 15.24 -4.10
N GLU A 24 10.65 14.05 -4.51
CA GLU A 24 9.75 13.16 -5.21
C GLU A 24 8.98 12.30 -4.23
N TYR A 25 7.72 12.07 -4.50
CA TYR A 25 6.91 11.19 -3.69
C TYR A 25 5.86 10.51 -4.55
N VAL A 26 5.28 9.45 -4.02
CA VAL A 26 4.28 8.66 -4.73
C VAL A 26 3.05 8.58 -3.85
N LYS A 27 1.89 8.86 -4.43
CA LYS A 27 0.62 8.74 -3.71
C LYS A 27 -0.17 7.56 -4.25
N PHE A 28 -0.77 6.83 -3.34
CA PHE A 28 -1.62 5.71 -3.72
C PHE A 28 -2.66 5.48 -2.63
N THR A 29 -3.72 4.79 -2.99
CA THR A 29 -4.81 4.50 -2.06
C THR A 29 -4.94 2.99 -1.90
N VAL A 30 -5.03 2.53 -0.66
CA VAL A 30 -5.15 1.12 -0.34
C VAL A 30 -6.56 0.86 0.18
N ALA A 31 -7.23 -0.13 -0.40
CA ALA A 31 -8.55 -0.54 0.04
C ALA A 31 -8.40 -1.75 0.96
N VAL A 32 -8.96 -1.64 2.15
CA VAL A 32 -8.89 -2.71 3.15
C VAL A 32 -10.30 -3.14 3.51
N ASP A 33 -10.60 -4.42 3.33
CA ASP A 33 -11.91 -4.94 3.65
C ASP A 33 -12.08 -5.10 5.15
N ARG A 34 -13.26 -4.75 5.65
CA ARG A 34 -13.58 -5.00 7.05
C ARG A 34 -14.04 -6.43 7.20
N LYS A 35 -13.30 -7.21 7.95
CA LYS A 35 -13.54 -8.65 8.02
C LYS A 35 -14.88 -9.03 8.59
N ARG A 36 -15.41 -8.25 9.51
CA ARG A 36 -16.66 -8.60 10.18
C ARG A 36 -17.84 -7.73 9.81
N SER A 37 -17.71 -7.00 8.73
CA SER A 37 -18.79 -6.14 8.31
C SER A 37 -19.82 -6.94 7.53
N LYS A 38 -21.08 -6.84 7.93
CA LYS A 38 -22.15 -7.52 7.20
C LYS A 38 -22.37 -6.87 5.85
N ASP A 39 -22.04 -5.59 5.75
CA ASP A 39 -22.23 -4.85 4.51
C ASP A 39 -21.00 -4.90 3.62
N LYS A 40 -20.01 -5.67 3.99
CA LYS A 40 -18.77 -5.76 3.23
C LYS A 40 -18.14 -4.40 3.01
N ALA A 41 -18.13 -3.61 4.07
CA ALA A 41 -17.58 -2.28 4.00
C ALA A 41 -16.08 -2.32 3.71
N VAL A 42 -15.60 -1.32 3.01
CA VAL A 42 -14.20 -1.19 2.64
C VAL A 42 -13.70 0.15 3.14
N ASP A 43 -12.55 0.14 3.77
CA ASP A 43 -11.91 1.38 4.19
C ASP A 43 -10.82 1.74 3.20
N TYR A 44 -10.73 3.02 2.87
CA TYR A 44 -9.74 3.51 1.93
C TYR A 44 -8.72 4.36 2.67
N PHE A 45 -7.45 4.03 2.48
CA PHE A 45 -6.38 4.75 3.15
C PHE A 45 -5.49 5.44 2.11
N ASP A 46 -5.36 6.76 2.23
CA ASP A 46 -4.47 7.49 1.35
C ASP A 46 -3.06 7.38 1.90
N CYS A 47 -2.14 6.98 1.06
CA CYS A 47 -0.76 6.73 1.45
C CYS A 47 0.17 7.60 0.64
N THR A 48 1.23 8.07 1.29
CA THR A 48 2.28 8.84 0.62
C THR A 48 3.63 8.21 0.95
N ALA A 49 4.36 7.84 -0.08
CA ALA A 49 5.68 7.23 0.08
C ALA A 49 6.72 8.16 -0.55
N PHE A 50 7.77 8.45 0.20
CA PHE A 50 8.79 9.40 -0.25
C PHE A 50 10.02 8.70 -0.79
N GLN A 51 10.65 9.35 -1.74
CA GLN A 51 11.98 8.95 -2.26
C GLN A 51 12.05 7.46 -2.65
N GLN A 52 12.94 6.70 -2.08
CA GLN A 52 13.15 5.31 -2.48
C GLN A 52 11.93 4.43 -2.26
N THR A 53 11.21 4.64 -1.17
CA THR A 53 10.01 3.86 -0.91
C THR A 53 8.96 4.14 -1.97
N GLY A 54 8.81 5.40 -2.34
CA GLY A 54 7.89 5.77 -3.41
C GLY A 54 8.28 5.17 -4.74
N ALA A 55 9.56 5.22 -5.06
CA ALA A 55 10.05 4.63 -6.31
C ALA A 55 9.79 3.13 -6.35
N PHE A 56 9.96 2.45 -5.22
CA PHE A 56 9.70 1.03 -5.13
C PHE A 56 8.22 0.73 -5.41
N VAL A 57 7.32 1.50 -4.81
CA VAL A 57 5.89 1.31 -5.02
C VAL A 57 5.53 1.55 -6.49
N ALA A 58 6.03 2.63 -7.06
CA ALA A 58 5.73 2.97 -8.45
C ALA A 58 6.24 1.90 -9.41
N LYS A 59 7.35 1.28 -9.08
CA LYS A 59 7.96 0.29 -9.96
C LYS A 59 7.29 -1.08 -9.88
N TYR A 60 6.93 -1.51 -8.68
CA TYR A 60 6.50 -2.89 -8.47
C TYR A 60 5.02 -3.09 -8.17
N PHE A 61 4.26 -2.04 -8.00
CA PHE A 61 2.84 -2.17 -7.67
C PHE A 61 1.97 -1.46 -8.70
N ALA A 62 0.81 -2.03 -8.97
CA ALA A 62 -0.15 -1.45 -9.91
C ALA A 62 -1.56 -1.63 -9.33
N LYS A 63 -2.53 -1.04 -9.99
CA LYS A 63 -3.92 -1.15 -9.58
C LYS A 63 -4.30 -2.62 -9.37
N GLY A 64 -4.92 -2.89 -8.25
CA GLY A 64 -5.39 -4.25 -7.92
C GLY A 64 -4.38 -5.11 -7.20
N ASP A 65 -3.11 -4.69 -7.14
CA ASP A 65 -2.10 -5.50 -6.48
C ASP A 65 -2.24 -5.45 -4.96
N GLY A 66 -1.94 -6.57 -4.32
CA GLY A 66 -1.90 -6.61 -2.87
C GLY A 66 -0.66 -5.91 -2.35
N ILE A 67 -0.78 -5.29 -1.19
CA ILE A 67 0.32 -4.54 -0.60
C ILE A 67 0.17 -4.54 0.91
N ILE A 68 1.30 -4.62 1.61
CA ILE A 68 1.35 -4.43 3.05
C ILE A 68 2.09 -3.12 3.28
N VAL A 69 1.46 -2.20 3.98
CA VAL A 69 2.02 -0.88 4.24
C VAL A 69 2.23 -0.70 5.73
N SER A 70 3.42 -0.25 6.09
CA SER A 70 3.73 0.11 7.47
C SER A 70 4.14 1.58 7.48
N GLY A 71 3.65 2.32 8.44
CA GLY A 71 3.99 3.73 8.55
C GLY A 71 3.31 4.35 9.75
N ARG A 72 2.99 5.63 9.61
CA ARG A 72 2.33 6.36 10.69
C ARG A 72 1.22 7.22 10.12
N MET A 73 0.23 7.49 10.95
CA MET A 73 -0.87 8.37 10.56
C MET A 73 -0.45 9.81 10.79
N GLU A 74 -0.72 10.65 9.81
CA GLU A 74 -0.47 12.07 9.93
C GLU A 74 -1.70 12.82 9.49
N SER A 75 -1.95 13.93 10.13
CA SER A 75 -3.09 14.77 9.76
C SER A 75 -2.58 16.05 9.12
N ASP A 76 -3.32 16.52 8.13
CA ASP A 76 -3.06 17.79 7.50
C ASP A 76 -4.26 18.66 7.69
N LYS A 77 -4.03 19.91 8.06
CA LYS A 77 -5.11 20.87 8.24
C LYS A 77 -5.05 21.87 7.11
N PHE A 78 -6.19 22.17 6.56
CA PHE A 78 -6.26 23.16 5.50
C PHE A 78 -7.60 23.90 5.58
N THR A 79 -7.64 25.06 4.94
CA THR A 79 -8.87 25.83 4.87
C THR A 79 -9.41 25.69 3.44
N ASP A 80 -10.65 25.25 3.31
CA ASP A 80 -11.22 25.07 1.99
C ASP A 80 -11.65 26.40 1.37
N LYS A 81 -12.22 26.34 0.18
CA LYS A 81 -12.61 27.55 -0.54
C LYS A 81 -13.69 28.33 0.18
N GLU A 82 -14.43 27.69 1.04
CA GLU A 82 -15.50 28.34 1.79
C GLU A 82 -15.05 28.90 3.13
N GLY A 83 -13.76 28.79 3.42
CA GLY A 83 -13.23 29.29 4.68
C GLY A 83 -13.37 28.32 5.84
N ILE A 84 -13.80 27.10 5.59
CA ILE A 84 -13.98 26.10 6.64
C ILE A 84 -12.67 25.34 6.85
N LYS A 85 -12.25 25.23 8.10
CA LYS A 85 -11.05 24.49 8.43
C LYS A 85 -11.35 23.01 8.39
N ARG A 86 -10.53 22.27 7.66
CA ARG A 86 -10.71 20.84 7.54
C ARG A 86 -9.44 20.10 7.90
N THR A 87 -9.60 18.85 8.33
CA THR A 87 -8.48 17.99 8.67
C THR A 87 -8.60 16.74 7.84
N THR A 88 -7.50 16.34 7.20
CA THR A 88 -7.44 15.07 6.50
C THR A 88 -6.39 14.21 7.14
N TRP A 89 -6.59 12.89 7.08
CA TRP A 89 -5.67 11.94 7.64
C TRP A 89 -5.09 11.09 6.51
N GLY A 90 -3.83 10.82 6.60
CA GLY A 90 -3.16 9.95 5.64
C GLY A 90 -2.05 9.18 6.30
N ILE A 91 -1.52 8.21 5.58
CA ILE A 91 -0.42 7.39 6.07
C ILE A 91 0.86 7.85 5.40
N THR A 92 1.86 8.19 6.21
CA THR A 92 3.20 8.40 5.69
C THR A 92 3.89 7.05 5.75
N VAL A 93 4.20 6.52 4.58
CA VAL A 93 4.68 5.16 4.44
C VAL A 93 6.16 5.07 4.81
N GLU A 94 6.48 4.11 5.66
CA GLU A 94 7.87 3.86 6.03
C GLU A 94 8.39 2.61 5.36
N GLU A 95 7.52 1.63 5.15
CA GLU A 95 7.94 0.37 4.55
C GLU A 95 6.77 -0.29 3.83
N VAL A 96 7.05 -0.96 2.72
CA VAL A 96 6.04 -1.73 2.01
C VAL A 96 6.55 -3.13 1.76
N GLU A 97 5.64 -4.08 1.70
CA GLU A 97 5.98 -5.47 1.44
C GLU A 97 4.93 -6.10 0.54
N PHE A 98 5.31 -7.16 -0.13
CA PHE A 98 4.37 -7.95 -0.91
C PHE A 98 3.70 -8.96 0.00
N PRO A 99 2.37 -9.11 -0.06
CA PRO A 99 1.70 -10.15 0.71
C PRO A 99 2.11 -11.52 0.22
N LEU A 100 2.15 -12.47 1.11
CA LEU A 100 2.43 -13.84 0.73
C LEU A 100 1.23 -14.45 0.02
N GLY A 101 1.50 -15.45 -0.76
CA GLY A 101 0.44 -16.23 -1.38
C GLY A 101 -0.16 -15.55 -2.57
N LYS A 102 -1.36 -15.07 -2.43
CA LYS A 102 -2.09 -14.61 -3.55
C LYS A 102 -1.72 -13.30 -4.17
N GLY A 103 -0.72 -12.68 -3.75
CA GLY A 103 -0.38 -11.39 -4.25
C GLY A 103 -0.50 -11.32 -5.74
N ARG A 104 0.42 -11.20 -6.48
CA ARG A 104 0.38 -11.07 -7.91
C ARG A 104 0.54 -12.42 -8.55
N SER A 105 -0.44 -13.23 -8.40
CA SER A 105 -0.31 -14.59 -8.81
C SER A 105 0.12 -14.75 -10.23
N GLU A 106 -0.34 -13.93 -11.12
CA GLU A 106 0.05 -14.12 -12.45
C GLU A 106 1.45 -13.70 -12.70
N GLN A 107 2.07 -13.00 -11.84
CA GLN A 107 3.40 -12.69 -12.05
C GLN A 107 4.27 -13.61 -11.51
N SER A 108 3.82 -14.23 -10.61
CA SER A 108 4.64 -15.08 -9.99
C SER A 108 5.02 -16.13 -10.80
N ASN A 109 4.56 -16.11 -11.41
CA ASN A 109 5.09 -16.86 -12.04
C ASN A 109 6.24 -16.67 -12.30
N THR A 110 6.48 -16.36 -12.03
CA THR A 110 7.67 -16.14 -12.24
C THR A 110 8.49 -16.48 -11.26
N VAL A 111 8.45 -17.11 -10.98
CA VAL A 111 9.22 -17.21 -10.29
C VAL A 111 9.50 -17.92 -9.67
N PRO A 112 9.59 -18.13 -9.87
CA PRO A 112 9.87 -18.67 -9.39
C PRO A 112 10.08 -19.43 -8.78
N SER A 113 9.86 -19.88 -9.10
CA SER A 113 9.83 -20.31 -8.61
C SER A 113 10.29 -20.85 -8.09
N GLU A 114 10.26 -21.20 -8.18
CA GLU A 114 10.34 -21.48 -7.64
C GLU A 114 10.49 -21.80 -6.88
N ALA A 115 10.43 -22.32 -7.14
CA ALA A 115 10.14 -22.50 -6.38
C ALA A 115 10.19 -23.05 -5.72
N THR A 116 10.19 -23.64 -5.87
CA THR A 116 9.79 -24.00 -5.20
C THR A 116 9.81 -24.45 -4.62
N PRO A 117 9.91 -25.01 -4.72
CA PRO A 117 9.44 -25.35 -4.11
C PRO A 117 9.38 -25.68 -3.45
N ALA A 118 9.37 -26.08 -3.55
CA ALA A 118 8.84 -26.12 -2.95
C ALA A 118 8.73 -26.31 -2.41
N ALA A 119 8.91 -26.77 -2.55
CA ALA A 119 8.42 -26.72 -2.01
C ALA A 119 8.27 -26.80 -1.57
N ALA A 120 8.44 -27.32 -1.77
CA ALA A 120 7.96 -27.18 -1.31
C ALA A 120 7.80 -27.18 -0.89
N ASN A 121 7.87 -27.80 -1.00
CA ASN A 121 7.41 -27.56 -0.57
C ASN A 121 7.32 -27.40 -0.05
N ASP A 122 7.42 -27.90 -0.02
CA ASP A 122 7.05 -27.57 0.53
C ASP A 122 7.04 -27.28 1.07
N GLY A 123 7.28 -27.68 0.96
CA GLY A 123 6.96 -27.34 1.49
C GLY A 123 7.01 -26.94 1.98
N ASP A 124 6.96 -27.43 1.85
CA ASP A 124 6.73 -26.85 2.26
C ASP A 124 6.72 -26.34 2.93
N LEU A 125 6.62 -26.69 3.14
CA LEU A 125 6.25 -26.11 3.80
C LEU A 125 6.14 -25.72 4.52
N PRO A 126 6.06 -25.87 4.69
CA PRO A 126 5.73 -25.33 5.36
C PRO A 126 5.70 -24.80 5.88
N PHE A 127 5.47 -25.27 5.90
CA PHE A 127 5.22 -24.51 6.14
C PHE A 127 5.13 -24.27 6.48
#